data_7902a8a57fb1221151c892184c442a00
#
_entry.id   7902a8a57fb1221151c892184c442a00
#
_cell.length_a   1.000
_cell.length_b   1.000
_cell.length_c   1.000
_cell.angle_alpha   90.00
_cell.angle_beta   90.00
_cell.angle_gamma   90.00
#
_symmetry.space_group_name_H-M   'P 1'
#
loop_
_entity.id
_entity.type
_entity.pdbx_description
1 polymer ?
#
loop_
_entity_poly.entity_id
_entity_poly.type
_entity_poly.pdbx_seq_one_letter_code
_entity_poly.pdbx_strand_id
1 'polypeptide(L)'
;LDTVVPDSMGYETHIAARIVEIKINKDLHEYVAEKLKYSSFDLCKSLSAEQVDAVGMAIYNIEVKKQGMIIGDQTGIGKGRVAAAMIRYGCLNGMHPIFISEKPNLFTDIYRDLTDIGSSDLRPFIVNAKESKTDIKDFDGNIVYQAPDKVYQDTIFKIKKLPAEYDFICSTYSQLSSSDTKPIKPAFILAMAKDNLLVMDESHNASGSSKTG
;
A
#
# COMPACT_ATOMS: atom_id res chain seq x y z
N LEU A 1 -7.18 23.87 9.69
CA LEU A 1 -7.58 23.22 8.46
C LEU A 1 -9.06 22.83 8.57
N ASP A 2 -9.89 23.25 7.62
CA ASP A 2 -11.25 22.76 7.50
C ASP A 2 -11.15 21.31 7.01
N THR A 3 -11.35 20.35 7.90
CA THR A 3 -11.22 18.95 7.58
C THR A 3 -12.54 18.40 7.07
N VAL A 4 -12.51 17.50 6.09
CA VAL A 4 -13.69 16.75 5.62
C VAL A 4 -14.03 15.55 6.53
N VAL A 5 -13.45 15.50 7.74
CA VAL A 5 -13.77 14.49 8.74
C VAL A 5 -15.14 14.82 9.35
N PRO A 6 -16.07 13.85 9.44
CA PRO A 6 -17.34 14.07 10.12
C PRO A 6 -17.14 14.57 11.55
N ASP A 7 -17.94 15.56 11.98
CA ASP A 7 -17.84 16.17 13.32
C ASP A 7 -17.81 15.15 14.45
N SER A 8 -18.54 14.04 14.29
CA SER A 8 -18.58 12.94 15.25
C SER A 8 -17.25 12.17 15.41
N MET A 9 -16.35 12.27 14.43
CA MET A 9 -15.04 11.60 14.41
C MET A 9 -13.87 12.58 14.50
N GLY A 10 -14.10 13.86 14.19
CA GLY A 10 -13.06 14.88 14.13
C GLY A 10 -12.32 15.06 15.45
N TYR A 11 -13.05 15.05 16.57
CA TYR A 11 -12.46 15.19 17.90
C TYR A 11 -11.53 14.03 18.27
N GLU A 12 -11.96 12.80 18.05
CA GLU A 12 -11.18 11.60 18.38
C GLU A 12 -9.93 11.48 17.49
N THR A 13 -10.07 11.80 16.19
CA THR A 13 -8.96 11.80 15.24
C THR A 13 -7.94 12.87 15.63
N HIS A 14 -8.39 14.07 15.97
CA HIS A 14 -7.52 15.15 16.42
C HIS A 14 -6.76 14.79 17.69
N ILE A 15 -7.43 14.22 18.69
CA ILE A 15 -6.77 13.75 19.91
C ILE A 15 -5.73 12.68 19.62
N ALA A 16 -6.06 11.73 18.74
CA ALA A 16 -5.13 10.67 18.35
C ALA A 16 -3.86 11.24 17.70
N ALA A 17 -4.01 12.19 16.77
CA ALA A 17 -2.90 12.89 16.14
C ALA A 17 -2.03 13.63 17.17
N ARG A 18 -2.65 14.40 18.07
CA ARG A 18 -1.95 15.12 19.16
C ARG A 18 -1.19 14.19 20.09
N ILE A 19 -1.76 13.05 20.44
CA ILE A 19 -1.06 12.03 21.26
C ILE A 19 0.19 11.53 20.55
N VAL A 20 0.11 11.28 19.24
CA VAL A 20 1.26 10.86 18.44
C VAL A 20 2.33 11.95 18.45
N GLU A 21 2.00 13.21 18.15
CA GLU A 21 2.94 14.34 18.18
C GLU A 21 3.67 14.46 19.52
N ILE A 22 2.93 14.36 20.63
CA ILE A 22 3.52 14.38 21.97
C ILE A 22 4.50 13.22 22.16
N LYS A 23 4.14 12.03 21.71
CA LYS A 23 4.97 10.82 21.85
C LYS A 23 6.24 10.84 21.01
N ILE A 24 6.17 11.39 19.79
CA ILE A 24 7.33 11.52 18.90
C ILE A 24 8.10 12.82 19.17
N ASN A 25 7.56 13.73 19.99
CA ASN A 25 8.09 15.06 20.26
C ASN A 25 8.36 15.87 18.99
N LYS A 26 7.43 15.80 18.03
CA LYS A 26 7.53 16.43 16.71
C LYS A 26 6.13 16.64 16.13
N ASP A 27 5.96 17.67 15.31
CA ASP A 27 4.77 17.84 14.47
C ASP A 27 4.62 16.68 13.47
N LEU A 28 3.38 16.22 13.22
CA LEU A 28 3.13 15.10 12.30
C LEU A 28 3.57 15.41 10.88
N HIS A 29 3.43 16.66 10.42
CA HIS A 29 3.87 17.05 9.09
C HIS A 29 5.39 16.89 8.94
N GLU A 30 6.19 17.38 9.91
CA GLU A 30 7.64 17.20 9.90
C GLU A 30 8.04 15.72 9.99
N TYR A 31 7.34 14.97 10.83
CA TYR A 31 7.57 13.54 10.99
C TYR A 31 7.36 12.77 9.68
N VAL A 32 6.24 13.01 9.01
CA VAL A 32 5.93 12.34 7.74
C VAL A 32 6.87 12.80 6.62
N ALA A 33 7.21 14.10 6.56
CA ALA A 33 8.17 14.62 5.58
C ALA A 33 9.53 13.90 5.69
N GLU A 34 10.04 13.73 6.92
CA GLU A 34 11.27 13.00 7.19
C GLU A 34 11.18 11.52 6.79
N LYS A 35 10.09 10.84 7.19
CA LYS A 35 9.88 9.41 6.91
C LYS A 35 9.72 9.09 5.43
N LEU A 36 9.10 9.99 4.67
CA LEU A 36 8.92 9.86 3.23
C LEU A 36 10.04 10.51 2.41
N LYS A 37 11.04 11.13 3.07
CA LYS A 37 12.14 11.87 2.44
C LYS A 37 11.63 12.97 1.48
N TYR A 38 10.67 13.74 1.95
CA TYR A 38 10.18 14.93 1.27
C TYR A 38 10.71 16.19 1.93
N SER A 39 10.84 17.27 1.14
CA SER A 39 10.79 18.62 1.71
C SER A 39 9.38 18.92 2.22
N SER A 40 9.24 19.90 3.10
CA SER A 40 7.90 20.33 3.56
C SER A 40 7.01 20.78 2.39
N PHE A 41 7.58 21.42 1.38
CA PHE A 41 6.86 21.84 0.18
C PHE A 41 6.39 20.64 -0.66
N ASP A 42 7.25 19.65 -0.90
CA ASP A 42 6.90 18.47 -1.69
C ASP A 42 5.84 17.62 -0.99
N LEU A 43 5.89 17.52 0.35
CA LEU A 43 4.86 16.83 1.11
C LEU A 43 3.50 17.49 0.92
N CYS A 44 3.39 18.81 1.08
CA CYS A 44 2.14 19.55 0.87
C CYS A 44 1.59 19.43 -0.55
N LYS A 45 2.47 19.27 -1.54
CA LYS A 45 2.08 19.06 -2.94
C LYS A 45 1.56 17.63 -3.18
N SER A 46 2.10 16.65 -2.46
CA SER A 46 1.82 15.22 -2.66
C SER A 46 0.61 14.74 -1.87
N LEU A 47 0.44 15.22 -0.64
CA LEU A 47 -0.58 14.73 0.31
C LEU A 47 -1.37 15.90 0.92
N SER A 48 -2.67 15.69 1.13
CA SER A 48 -3.49 16.60 1.95
C SER A 48 -3.16 16.47 3.44
N ALA A 49 -3.63 17.40 4.26
CA ALA A 49 -3.40 17.35 5.70
C ALA A 49 -3.95 16.07 6.33
N GLU A 50 -5.16 15.66 5.96
CA GLU A 50 -5.79 14.44 6.46
C GLU A 50 -5.01 13.18 6.05
N GLN A 51 -4.44 13.18 4.85
CA GLN A 51 -3.58 12.08 4.38
C GLN A 51 -2.25 12.05 5.14
N VAL A 52 -1.67 13.22 5.44
CA VAL A 52 -0.48 13.32 6.29
C VAL A 52 -0.75 12.76 7.69
N ASP A 53 -1.88 13.12 8.30
CA ASP A 53 -2.27 12.60 9.61
C ASP A 53 -2.43 11.09 9.59
N ALA A 54 -3.12 10.54 8.58
CA ALA A 54 -3.32 9.10 8.43
C ALA A 54 -1.99 8.37 8.24
N VAL A 55 -1.09 8.87 7.39
CA VAL A 55 0.25 8.30 7.16
C VAL A 55 1.10 8.37 8.43
N GLY A 56 1.10 9.52 9.13
CA GLY A 56 1.86 9.71 10.37
C GLY A 56 1.43 8.75 11.47
N MET A 57 0.13 8.60 11.68
CA MET A 57 -0.43 7.64 12.62
C MET A 57 -0.12 6.18 12.25
N ALA A 58 -0.17 5.83 10.95
CA ALA A 58 0.15 4.50 10.47
C ALA A 58 1.63 4.17 10.71
N ILE A 59 2.54 5.07 10.36
CA ILE A 59 3.98 4.90 10.58
C ILE A 59 4.27 4.76 12.08
N TYR A 60 3.69 5.62 12.93
CA TYR A 60 3.84 5.54 14.38
C TYR A 60 3.36 4.18 14.93
N ASN A 61 2.21 3.69 14.47
CA ASN A 61 1.71 2.38 14.90
C ASN A 61 2.68 1.25 14.50
N ILE A 62 3.22 1.29 13.30
CA ILE A 62 4.19 0.29 12.82
C ILE A 62 5.50 0.37 13.61
N GLU A 63 6.09 1.56 13.72
CA GLU A 63 7.43 1.72 14.31
C GLU A 63 7.44 1.58 15.83
N VAL A 64 6.43 2.15 16.50
CA VAL A 64 6.42 2.25 17.98
C VAL A 64 5.55 1.18 18.61
N LYS A 65 4.31 1.02 18.12
CA LYS A 65 3.38 0.06 18.71
C LYS A 65 3.51 -1.35 18.16
N LYS A 66 4.21 -1.54 17.03
CA LYS A 66 4.30 -2.82 16.30
C LYS A 66 2.92 -3.37 15.92
N GLN A 67 2.05 -2.49 15.48
CA GLN A 67 0.66 -2.79 15.13
C GLN A 67 0.33 -2.25 13.75
N GLY A 68 -0.62 -2.89 13.07
CA GLY A 68 -1.25 -2.35 11.87
C GLY A 68 -2.22 -1.21 12.20
N MET A 69 -2.74 -0.58 11.15
CA MET A 69 -3.76 0.45 11.25
C MET A 69 -4.85 0.20 10.20
N ILE A 70 -6.10 0.42 10.58
CA ILE A 70 -7.24 0.43 9.68
C ILE A 70 -7.58 1.88 9.39
N ILE A 71 -7.65 2.24 8.11
CA ILE A 71 -8.07 3.56 7.64
C ILE A 71 -9.49 3.42 7.13
N GLY A 72 -10.44 3.86 7.95
CA GLY A 72 -11.89 3.76 7.71
C GLY A 72 -12.51 5.01 7.08
N ASP A 73 -11.71 5.85 6.44
CA ASP A 73 -12.17 7.11 5.84
C ASP A 73 -13.22 6.89 4.75
N GLN A 74 -14.08 7.89 4.57
CA GLN A 74 -15.09 7.86 3.52
C GLN A 74 -14.49 7.79 2.12
N THR A 75 -15.29 7.34 1.18
CA THR A 75 -14.93 7.34 -0.25
C THR A 75 -14.66 8.77 -0.71
N GLY A 76 -13.56 8.98 -1.47
CA GLY A 76 -13.21 10.28 -2.02
C GLY A 76 -12.12 11.07 -1.28
N ILE A 77 -11.71 10.67 -0.08
CA ILE A 77 -10.61 11.33 0.68
C ILE A 77 -9.22 11.01 0.10
N GLY A 78 -9.15 10.16 -0.91
CA GLY A 78 -7.88 9.79 -1.55
C GLY A 78 -7.08 8.75 -0.76
N LYS A 79 -7.75 7.69 -0.24
CA LYS A 79 -7.10 6.55 0.42
C LYS A 79 -5.99 5.91 -0.42
N GLY A 80 -6.12 5.94 -1.76
CA GLY A 80 -5.09 5.46 -2.67
C GLY A 80 -3.76 6.17 -2.47
N ARG A 81 -3.75 7.49 -2.27
CA ARG A 81 -2.52 8.25 -1.97
C ARG A 81 -1.90 7.87 -0.62
N VAL A 82 -2.73 7.57 0.38
CA VAL A 82 -2.23 7.05 1.67
C VAL A 82 -1.58 5.69 1.47
N ALA A 83 -2.22 4.79 0.71
CA ALA A 83 -1.65 3.49 0.36
C ALA A 83 -0.33 3.64 -0.42
N ALA A 84 -0.27 4.53 -1.42
CA ALA A 84 0.95 4.85 -2.17
C ALA A 84 2.06 5.41 -1.26
N ALA A 85 1.73 6.32 -0.33
CA ALA A 85 2.68 6.84 0.64
C ALA A 85 3.24 5.75 1.56
N MET A 86 2.42 4.79 1.97
CA MET A 86 2.87 3.65 2.78
C MET A 86 3.74 2.69 1.97
N ILE A 87 3.46 2.47 0.68
CA ILE A 87 4.35 1.72 -0.22
C ILE A 87 5.71 2.42 -0.32
N ARG A 88 5.72 3.74 -0.60
CA ARG A 88 6.94 4.55 -0.62
C ARG A 88 7.72 4.43 0.70
N TYR A 89 7.03 4.59 1.83
CA TYR A 89 7.64 4.44 3.16
C TYR A 89 8.33 3.07 3.32
N GLY A 90 7.67 1.99 2.95
CA GLY A 90 8.25 0.64 3.03
C GLY A 90 9.49 0.50 2.17
N CYS A 91 9.45 0.92 0.90
CA CYS A 91 10.60 0.87 0.00
C CYS A 91 11.79 1.68 0.52
N LEU A 92 11.54 2.89 1.06
CA LEU A 92 12.59 3.74 1.65
C LEU A 92 13.25 3.12 2.89
N ASN A 93 12.58 2.19 3.55
CA ASN A 93 13.09 1.45 4.72
C ASN A 93 13.61 0.05 4.35
N GLY A 94 13.86 -0.22 3.07
CA GLY A 94 14.42 -1.49 2.59
C GLY A 94 13.45 -2.67 2.65
N MET A 95 12.15 -2.41 2.81
CA MET A 95 11.10 -3.41 2.71
C MET A 95 10.64 -3.56 1.26
N HIS A 96 9.97 -4.68 0.98
CA HIS A 96 9.23 -4.91 -0.27
C HIS A 96 7.72 -4.93 0.06
N PRO A 97 7.05 -3.76 0.11
CA PRO A 97 5.63 -3.70 0.44
C PRO A 97 4.78 -4.60 -0.46
N ILE A 98 3.71 -5.16 0.10
CA ILE A 98 2.77 -6.00 -0.63
C ILE A 98 1.43 -5.27 -0.69
N PHE A 99 1.05 -4.81 -1.88
CA PHE A 99 -0.24 -4.22 -2.14
C PHE A 99 -1.23 -5.30 -2.57
N ILE A 100 -2.33 -5.43 -1.85
CA ILE A 100 -3.40 -6.40 -2.14
C ILE A 100 -4.70 -5.65 -2.37
N SER A 101 -5.33 -5.92 -3.51
CA SER A 101 -6.60 -5.32 -3.92
C SER A 101 -7.64 -6.38 -4.32
N GLU A 102 -8.87 -5.94 -4.51
CA GLU A 102 -9.95 -6.81 -4.98
C GLU A 102 -9.73 -7.25 -6.44
N LYS A 103 -9.34 -6.31 -7.31
CA LYS A 103 -9.25 -6.50 -8.76
C LYS A 103 -7.92 -6.02 -9.32
N PRO A 104 -7.40 -6.68 -10.38
CA PRO A 104 -6.11 -6.30 -10.97
C PRO A 104 -6.08 -4.90 -11.61
N ASN A 105 -7.22 -4.37 -12.07
CA ASN A 105 -7.27 -3.02 -12.64
C ASN A 105 -6.87 -1.93 -11.62
N LEU A 106 -7.04 -2.19 -10.32
CA LEU A 106 -6.60 -1.28 -9.24
C LEU A 106 -5.07 -1.15 -9.15
N PHE A 107 -4.30 -2.00 -9.84
CA PHE A 107 -2.85 -1.83 -9.95
C PHE A 107 -2.48 -0.58 -10.78
N THR A 108 -3.29 -0.23 -11.77
CA THR A 108 -3.15 1.04 -12.50
C THR A 108 -3.48 2.24 -11.60
N ASP A 109 -4.51 2.12 -10.75
CA ASP A 109 -4.89 3.19 -9.84
C ASP A 109 -3.81 3.47 -8.80
N ILE A 110 -3.25 2.42 -8.17
CA ILE A 110 -2.15 2.62 -7.20
C ILE A 110 -0.88 3.15 -7.88
N TYR A 111 -0.59 2.76 -9.13
CA TYR A 111 0.53 3.31 -9.89
C TYR A 111 0.34 4.79 -10.22
N ARG A 112 -0.88 5.21 -10.56
CA ARG A 112 -1.23 6.62 -10.72
C ARG A 112 -1.00 7.40 -9.42
N ASP A 113 -1.47 6.88 -8.29
CA ASP A 113 -1.27 7.51 -6.98
C ASP A 113 0.22 7.56 -6.59
N LEU A 114 1.02 6.54 -6.91
CA LEU A 114 2.49 6.56 -6.76
C LEU A 114 3.13 7.65 -7.64
N THR A 115 2.65 7.81 -8.86
CA THR A 115 3.13 8.85 -9.79
C THR A 115 2.81 10.24 -9.24
N ASP A 116 1.59 10.45 -8.75
CA ASP A 116 1.12 11.71 -8.18
C ASP A 116 1.94 12.15 -6.96
N ILE A 117 2.45 11.19 -6.19
CA ILE A 117 3.33 11.47 -5.05
C ILE A 117 4.83 11.41 -5.39
N GLY A 118 5.19 11.40 -6.68
CA GLY A 118 6.59 11.42 -7.12
C GLY A 118 7.36 10.12 -6.87
N SER A 119 6.70 8.97 -6.99
CA SER A 119 7.27 7.62 -6.79
C SER A 119 7.02 6.70 -7.99
N SER A 120 6.97 7.25 -9.20
CA SER A 120 6.76 6.50 -10.45
C SER A 120 7.91 5.57 -10.83
N ASP A 121 9.06 5.72 -10.19
CA ASP A 121 10.25 4.87 -10.35
C ASP A 121 10.13 3.52 -9.65
N LEU A 122 9.19 3.35 -8.72
CA LEU A 122 8.97 2.10 -8.00
C LEU A 122 8.36 1.04 -8.92
N ARG A 123 9.02 -0.11 -9.00
CA ARG A 123 8.67 -1.20 -9.92
C ARG A 123 7.89 -2.31 -9.24
N PRO A 124 6.65 -2.60 -9.67
CA PRO A 124 5.83 -3.67 -9.12
C PRO A 124 6.19 -5.04 -9.66
N PHE A 125 6.26 -6.05 -8.80
CA PHE A 125 6.16 -7.46 -9.18
C PHE A 125 4.70 -7.89 -9.10
N ILE A 126 4.09 -8.24 -10.23
CA ILE A 126 2.68 -8.62 -10.31
C ILE A 126 2.56 -10.14 -10.18
N VAL A 127 1.87 -10.60 -9.13
CA VAL A 127 1.65 -12.02 -8.82
C VAL A 127 0.57 -12.65 -9.69
N ASN A 128 -0.38 -11.85 -10.15
CA ASN A 128 -1.44 -12.29 -11.05
C ASN A 128 -0.87 -12.76 -12.40
N ALA A 129 -1.61 -13.65 -13.08
CA ALA A 129 -1.20 -14.09 -14.41
C ALA A 129 -1.11 -12.91 -15.40
N LYS A 130 -0.24 -13.03 -16.39
CA LYS A 130 -0.08 -12.02 -17.44
C LYS A 130 -1.32 -12.00 -18.34
N GLU A 131 -2.11 -10.97 -18.20
CA GLU A 131 -3.33 -10.71 -18.95
C GLU A 131 -3.49 -9.20 -19.12
N SER A 132 -4.22 -8.75 -20.13
CA SER A 132 -4.43 -7.31 -20.39
C SER A 132 -5.05 -6.54 -19.20
N LYS A 133 -5.84 -7.22 -18.37
CA LYS A 133 -6.43 -6.64 -17.16
C LYS A 133 -5.44 -6.47 -16.00
N THR A 134 -4.26 -7.11 -16.08
CA THR A 134 -3.18 -6.98 -15.09
C THR A 134 -2.10 -5.99 -15.52
N ASP A 135 -2.20 -5.47 -16.74
CA ASP A 135 -1.26 -4.47 -17.24
C ASP A 135 -1.48 -3.14 -16.52
N ILE A 136 -0.38 -2.57 -16.05
CA ILE A 136 -0.37 -1.23 -15.44
C ILE A 136 -0.14 -0.22 -16.54
N LYS A 137 -0.99 0.80 -16.60
CA LYS A 137 -0.99 1.80 -17.68
C LYS A 137 -0.73 3.21 -17.12
N ASP A 138 -0.11 4.04 -17.95
CA ASP A 138 0.00 5.48 -17.70
C ASP A 138 -1.31 6.23 -18.02
N PHE A 139 -1.27 7.56 -17.90
CA PHE A 139 -2.41 8.44 -18.21
C PHE A 139 -2.81 8.43 -19.70
N ASP A 140 -1.86 8.12 -20.57
CA ASP A 140 -2.08 8.04 -22.02
C ASP A 140 -2.57 6.65 -22.46
N GLY A 141 -2.66 5.70 -21.53
CA GLY A 141 -3.08 4.32 -21.77
C GLY A 141 -1.97 3.40 -22.26
N ASN A 142 -0.71 3.86 -22.27
CA ASN A 142 0.43 3.04 -22.62
C ASN A 142 0.75 2.07 -21.47
N ILE A 143 1.17 0.86 -21.82
CA ILE A 143 1.56 -0.14 -20.82
C ILE A 143 2.93 0.23 -20.26
N VAL A 144 3.00 0.45 -18.95
CA VAL A 144 4.25 0.76 -18.21
C VAL A 144 4.83 -0.50 -17.60
N TYR A 145 3.98 -1.32 -16.98
CA TYR A 145 4.40 -2.59 -16.36
C TYR A 145 3.44 -3.71 -16.73
N GLN A 146 4.00 -4.90 -16.91
CA GLN A 146 3.25 -6.13 -17.13
C GLN A 146 3.64 -7.19 -16.10
N ALA A 147 2.69 -8.09 -15.82
CA ALA A 147 3.04 -9.30 -15.08
C ALA A 147 4.12 -10.08 -15.83
N PRO A 148 5.15 -10.60 -15.15
CA PRO A 148 6.14 -11.47 -15.77
C PRO A 148 5.50 -12.71 -16.39
N ASP A 149 6.22 -13.37 -17.30
CA ASP A 149 5.76 -14.65 -17.81
C ASP A 149 5.67 -15.73 -16.71
N LYS A 150 4.88 -16.76 -16.99
CA LYS A 150 4.58 -17.80 -16.01
C LYS A 150 5.83 -18.55 -15.53
N VAL A 151 6.79 -18.80 -16.40
CA VAL A 151 8.00 -19.57 -16.05
C VAL A 151 8.85 -18.78 -15.05
N TYR A 152 9.01 -17.48 -15.34
CA TYR A 152 9.73 -16.59 -14.45
C TYR A 152 9.02 -16.41 -13.10
N GLN A 153 7.69 -16.18 -13.12
CA GLN A 153 6.90 -16.11 -11.89
C GLN A 153 7.03 -17.38 -11.05
N ASP A 154 6.89 -18.57 -11.64
CA ASP A 154 6.99 -19.86 -10.95
C ASP A 154 8.37 -20.05 -10.30
N THR A 155 9.42 -19.54 -10.94
CA THR A 155 10.78 -19.55 -10.38
C THR A 155 10.86 -18.66 -9.14
N ILE A 156 10.35 -17.43 -9.20
CA ILE A 156 10.34 -16.49 -8.06
C ILE A 156 9.50 -17.04 -6.90
N PHE A 157 8.33 -17.61 -7.19
CA PHE A 157 7.47 -18.21 -6.16
C PHE A 157 8.15 -19.37 -5.42
N LYS A 158 8.95 -20.18 -6.12
CA LYS A 158 9.71 -21.28 -5.52
C LYS A 158 10.86 -20.80 -4.65
N ILE A 159 11.59 -19.78 -5.11
CA ILE A 159 12.74 -19.19 -4.40
C ILE A 159 12.25 -18.39 -3.17
N LYS A 160 11.03 -17.86 -3.23
CA LYS A 160 10.44 -17.00 -2.18
C LYS A 160 11.30 -15.77 -1.85
N LYS A 161 11.89 -15.18 -2.88
CA LYS A 161 12.70 -13.97 -2.77
C LYS A 161 12.39 -13.07 -3.96
N LEU A 162 12.09 -11.80 -3.67
CA LEU A 162 11.86 -10.81 -4.73
C LEU A 162 13.19 -10.45 -5.41
N PRO A 163 13.27 -10.49 -6.76
CA PRO A 163 14.43 -10.01 -7.49
C PRO A 163 14.66 -8.50 -7.29
N ALA A 164 15.92 -8.08 -7.33
CA ALA A 164 16.33 -6.70 -7.03
C ALA A 164 15.80 -5.63 -8.01
N GLU A 165 15.30 -6.06 -9.18
CA GLU A 165 14.65 -5.17 -10.14
C GLU A 165 13.22 -4.75 -9.76
N TYR A 166 12.65 -5.32 -8.70
CA TYR A 166 11.32 -4.99 -8.19
C TYR A 166 11.38 -4.41 -6.79
N ASP A 167 10.60 -3.37 -6.55
CA ASP A 167 10.57 -2.65 -5.29
C ASP A 167 9.42 -3.10 -4.38
N PHE A 168 8.27 -3.44 -4.97
CA PHE A 168 7.09 -3.88 -4.22
C PHE A 168 6.30 -4.96 -4.99
N ILE A 169 5.29 -5.53 -4.35
CA ILE A 169 4.50 -6.63 -4.88
C ILE A 169 3.05 -6.19 -5.04
N CYS A 170 2.44 -6.47 -6.21
CA CYS A 170 1.01 -6.34 -6.46
C CYS A 170 0.33 -7.72 -6.52
N SER A 171 -0.76 -7.88 -5.78
CA SER A 171 -1.56 -9.10 -5.77
C SER A 171 -3.04 -8.79 -5.58
N THR A 172 -3.90 -9.73 -5.93
CA THR A 172 -5.31 -9.67 -5.57
C THR A 172 -5.65 -10.71 -4.50
N TYR A 173 -6.74 -10.48 -3.74
CA TYR A 173 -7.21 -11.44 -2.74
C TYR A 173 -7.42 -12.84 -3.31
N SER A 174 -7.86 -12.95 -4.58
CA SER A 174 -8.02 -14.24 -5.26
C SER A 174 -6.74 -15.07 -5.38
N GLN A 175 -5.57 -14.43 -5.35
CA GLN A 175 -4.28 -15.14 -5.37
C GLN A 175 -3.88 -15.70 -3.99
N LEU A 176 -4.57 -15.28 -2.92
CA LEU A 176 -4.36 -15.80 -1.56
C LEU A 176 -5.18 -17.07 -1.30
N SER A 177 -6.28 -17.26 -2.03
CA SER A 177 -7.11 -18.46 -1.93
C SER A 177 -6.63 -19.51 -2.93
N SER A 178 -6.50 -20.76 -2.52
CA SER A 178 -6.18 -21.86 -3.40
C SER A 178 -6.87 -23.13 -2.91
N SER A 179 -7.47 -23.87 -3.85
CA SER A 179 -7.95 -25.22 -3.61
C SER A 179 -6.84 -26.27 -3.73
N ASP A 180 -5.63 -25.85 -4.11
CA ASP A 180 -4.50 -26.75 -4.32
C ASP A 180 -3.91 -27.24 -2.99
N THR A 181 -3.45 -28.47 -2.95
CA THR A 181 -2.76 -29.04 -1.77
C THR A 181 -1.42 -28.39 -1.45
N LYS A 182 -0.82 -27.68 -2.41
CA LYS A 182 0.44 -26.92 -2.26
C LYS A 182 0.35 -25.57 -2.98
N PRO A 183 -0.32 -24.58 -2.37
CA PRO A 183 -0.55 -23.29 -3.01
C PRO A 183 0.74 -22.47 -3.10
N ILE A 184 1.36 -22.42 -4.27
CA ILE A 184 2.66 -21.78 -4.47
C ILE A 184 2.61 -20.25 -4.29
N LYS A 185 1.56 -19.59 -4.81
CA LYS A 185 1.39 -18.13 -4.69
C LYS A 185 1.07 -17.68 -3.27
N PRO A 186 0.09 -18.27 -2.56
CA PRO A 186 -0.11 -17.97 -1.14
C PRO A 186 1.13 -18.19 -0.29
N ALA A 187 1.88 -19.28 -0.55
CA ALA A 187 3.13 -19.57 0.17
C ALA A 187 4.22 -18.53 -0.10
N PHE A 188 4.30 -18.00 -1.33
CA PHE A 188 5.19 -16.89 -1.67
C PHE A 188 4.79 -15.62 -0.94
N ILE A 189 3.52 -15.21 -1.05
CA ILE A 189 3.02 -13.97 -0.41
C ILE A 189 3.22 -14.05 1.11
N LEU A 190 2.91 -15.18 1.74
CA LEU A 190 3.11 -15.37 3.18
C LEU A 190 4.59 -15.27 3.57
N ALA A 191 5.49 -15.83 2.77
CA ALA A 191 6.92 -15.72 3.01
C ALA A 191 7.42 -14.29 2.89
N MET A 192 6.93 -13.55 1.89
CA MET A 192 7.28 -12.14 1.70
C MET A 192 6.67 -11.24 2.78
N ALA A 193 5.47 -11.54 3.29
CA ALA A 193 4.79 -10.71 4.28
C ALA A 193 5.47 -10.72 5.66
N LYS A 194 6.32 -11.71 5.95
CA LYS A 194 6.90 -11.90 7.27
C LYS A 194 7.71 -10.69 7.78
N ASP A 195 8.46 -10.06 6.89
CA ASP A 195 9.34 -8.94 7.24
C ASP A 195 9.06 -7.68 6.40
N ASN A 196 7.87 -7.61 5.80
CA ASN A 196 7.48 -6.53 4.90
C ASN A 196 6.14 -5.89 5.30
N LEU A 197 5.88 -4.72 4.74
CA LEU A 197 4.63 -4.00 4.96
C LEU A 197 3.52 -4.58 4.08
N LEU A 198 2.38 -4.89 4.69
CA LEU A 198 1.17 -5.31 4.00
C LEU A 198 0.20 -4.14 3.89
N VAL A 199 -0.13 -3.73 2.67
CA VAL A 199 -1.09 -2.68 2.34
C VAL A 199 -2.30 -3.32 1.68
N MET A 200 -3.42 -3.34 2.39
CA MET A 200 -4.64 -4.03 1.96
C MET A 200 -5.73 -3.01 1.61
N ASP A 201 -6.03 -2.89 0.32
CA ASP A 201 -7.14 -2.09 -0.15
C ASP A 201 -8.44 -2.91 -0.06
N GLU A 202 -9.55 -2.26 0.36
CA GLU A 202 -10.84 -2.92 0.58
C GLU A 202 -10.70 -4.19 1.46
N SER A 203 -10.02 -4.05 2.59
CA SER A 203 -9.61 -5.16 3.47
C SER A 203 -10.77 -6.04 3.97
N HIS A 204 -12.02 -5.56 3.91
CA HIS A 204 -13.20 -6.38 4.20
C HIS A 204 -13.33 -7.61 3.29
N ASN A 205 -12.76 -7.57 2.08
CA ASN A 205 -12.70 -8.72 1.17
C ASN A 205 -11.79 -9.85 1.68
N ALA A 206 -10.91 -9.57 2.66
CA ALA A 206 -10.09 -10.60 3.29
C ALA A 206 -10.85 -11.44 4.33
N SER A 207 -12.05 -11.04 4.73
CA SER A 207 -12.80 -11.68 5.83
C SER A 207 -13.41 -13.04 5.49
N GLY A 208 -13.19 -13.55 4.28
CA GLY A 208 -13.51 -14.94 3.93
C GLY A 208 -14.98 -15.32 4.05
N SER A 209 -15.92 -14.43 3.69
CA SER A 209 -17.30 -14.82 3.52
C SER A 209 -17.45 -15.71 2.28
N SER A 210 -17.02 -16.96 2.37
CA SER A 210 -17.44 -17.96 1.41
C SER A 210 -18.93 -18.12 1.57
N LYS A 211 -19.72 -17.49 0.70
CA LYS A 211 -21.07 -17.98 0.40
C LYS A 211 -20.92 -19.32 -0.31
N THR A 212 -20.63 -20.36 0.44
CA THR A 212 -20.97 -21.71 0.05
C THR A 212 -22.46 -21.84 0.32
N GLY A 213 -23.27 -21.49 -0.69
CA GLY A 213 -24.63 -21.99 -0.78
C GLY A 213 -24.55 -23.32 -1.46
#